data_9bbda2e88aa351c36e6787ceb9a88f0c
#
_entry.id   9bbda2e88aa351c36e6787ceb9a88f0c
#
_cell.length_a   1.000
_cell.length_b   1.000
_cell.length_c   1.000
_cell.angle_alpha   90.00
_cell.angle_beta   90.00
_cell.angle_gamma   90.00
#
_symmetry.space_group_name_H-M   'P 1'
#
loop_
_entity.id
_entity.type
_entity.pdbx_description
1 polymer ?
#
loop_
_entity_poly.entity_id
_entity_poly.type
_entity_poly.pdbx_seq_one_letter_code
_entity_poly.pdbx_strand_id
1 'polypeptide(L)'
;LPNEMRADIIESMNSGLSIINGLHSMLNEDSELKSFSKKNNVQIHDIRKIRPREDLSFWSGKISAVKSTKIVVMGTDCGLGKRTTAKMVVDALNKKGCKADMIYTGQTGWMQGWDYGFVFDSTVNDFVSGELERAVVSCYKEKAPDIIVIEGQASLRNPSGPCGGEFLISCDVDGVILQHSPKRKYYDGWEHVGALMPSIDSEVALVEAYGKSVIAIALSTFKMTEKEMLEHKSLISKSLKLPVFLPLEEGVGGLAEIIKSMKK
;
A
#
# COMPACT_ATOMS: atom_id res chain seq x y z
N LEU A 1 20.25 -1.71 -14.77
CA LEU A 1 20.95 -1.24 -13.57
C LEU A 1 22.02 -0.21 -13.94
N PRO A 2 22.22 0.89 -13.18
CA PRO A 2 23.39 1.75 -13.27
C PRO A 2 24.67 0.97 -12.98
N ASN A 3 25.78 1.31 -13.66
CA ASN A 3 27.04 0.58 -13.52
C ASN A 3 27.60 0.60 -12.08
N GLU A 4 27.48 1.73 -11.39
CA GLU A 4 27.90 1.88 -9.99
C GLU A 4 27.12 0.92 -9.07
N MET A 5 25.79 0.93 -9.16
CA MET A 5 24.96 0.01 -8.38
C MET A 5 25.25 -1.45 -8.68
N ARG A 6 25.57 -1.77 -9.94
CA ARG A 6 25.99 -3.13 -10.32
C ARG A 6 27.29 -3.54 -9.64
N ALA A 7 28.27 -2.62 -9.62
CA ALA A 7 29.56 -2.84 -8.95
C ALA A 7 29.36 -3.08 -7.44
N ASP A 8 28.53 -2.26 -6.77
CA ASP A 8 28.22 -2.40 -5.34
C ASP A 8 27.57 -3.75 -5.02
N ILE A 9 26.66 -4.22 -5.89
CA ILE A 9 26.02 -5.54 -5.75
C ILE A 9 27.06 -6.66 -5.85
N ILE A 10 27.96 -6.58 -6.82
CA ILE A 10 29.03 -7.58 -7.03
C ILE A 10 29.98 -7.59 -5.82
N GLU A 11 30.39 -6.43 -5.34
CA GLU A 11 31.26 -6.29 -4.17
C GLU A 11 30.60 -6.87 -2.92
N SER A 12 29.31 -6.58 -2.71
CA SER A 12 28.52 -7.16 -1.61
C SER A 12 28.50 -8.68 -1.67
N MET A 13 28.26 -9.27 -2.85
CA MET A 13 28.28 -10.73 -3.02
C MET A 13 29.67 -11.31 -2.82
N ASN A 14 30.74 -10.63 -3.25
CA ASN A 14 32.12 -11.05 -3.00
C ASN A 14 32.49 -11.00 -1.52
N SER A 15 31.83 -10.15 -0.75
CA SER A 15 31.93 -10.06 0.71
C SER A 15 31.05 -11.07 1.45
N GLY A 16 30.38 -11.99 0.74
CA GLY A 16 29.53 -13.04 1.33
C GLY A 16 28.13 -12.60 1.71
N LEU A 17 27.66 -11.44 1.21
CA LEU A 17 26.31 -10.93 1.49
C LEU A 17 25.30 -11.41 0.44
N SER A 18 24.16 -11.90 0.90
CA SER A 18 22.99 -12.15 0.04
C SER A 18 22.29 -10.84 -0.32
N ILE A 19 21.68 -10.77 -1.49
CA ILE A 19 21.03 -9.57 -2.03
C ILE A 19 19.52 -9.72 -1.94
N ILE A 20 18.86 -8.75 -1.32
CA ILE A 20 17.40 -8.58 -1.38
C ILE A 20 17.13 -7.42 -2.34
N ASN A 21 16.46 -7.73 -3.45
CA ASN A 21 16.20 -6.78 -4.54
C ASN A 21 14.73 -6.38 -4.61
N GLY A 22 14.45 -5.09 -4.41
CA GLY A 22 13.14 -4.49 -4.59
C GLY A 22 12.98 -3.66 -5.87
N LEU A 23 13.97 -3.68 -6.77
CA LEU A 23 13.93 -2.96 -8.06
C LEU A 23 13.02 -3.68 -9.06
N HIS A 24 12.66 -2.99 -10.16
CA HIS A 24 11.94 -3.60 -11.26
C HIS A 24 12.81 -4.55 -12.11
N SER A 25 14.13 -4.35 -12.10
CA SER A 25 15.08 -5.27 -12.75
C SER A 25 15.24 -6.53 -11.94
N MET A 26 15.01 -7.69 -12.54
CA MET A 26 15.20 -9.00 -11.90
C MET A 26 16.68 -9.37 -11.94
N LEU A 27 17.35 -9.32 -10.80
CA LEU A 27 18.80 -9.61 -10.70
C LEU A 27 19.11 -11.09 -10.90
N ASN A 28 18.19 -11.98 -10.54
CA ASN A 28 18.33 -13.42 -10.79
C ASN A 28 18.26 -13.81 -12.28
N GLU A 29 17.81 -12.92 -13.15
CA GLU A 29 17.76 -13.14 -14.59
C GLU A 29 19.04 -12.66 -15.29
N ASP A 30 19.86 -11.87 -14.61
CA ASP A 30 21.17 -11.43 -15.08
C ASP A 30 22.19 -12.57 -14.92
N SER A 31 22.74 -13.04 -16.03
CA SER A 31 23.65 -14.20 -16.08
C SER A 31 24.95 -13.98 -15.28
N GLU A 32 25.48 -12.75 -15.32
CA GLU A 32 26.70 -12.39 -14.60
C GLU A 32 26.46 -12.36 -13.07
N LEU A 33 25.43 -11.64 -12.61
CA LEU A 33 25.09 -11.58 -11.19
C LEU A 33 24.75 -12.98 -10.64
N LYS A 34 24.06 -13.81 -11.42
CA LYS A 34 23.78 -15.19 -11.07
C LYS A 34 25.05 -16.05 -10.96
N SER A 35 26.06 -15.76 -11.79
CA SER A 35 27.36 -16.43 -11.68
C SER A 35 28.11 -16.04 -10.40
N PHE A 36 28.12 -14.73 -10.08
CA PHE A 36 28.72 -14.25 -8.81
C PHE A 36 28.01 -14.83 -7.58
N SER A 37 26.67 -14.85 -7.60
CA SER A 37 25.89 -15.46 -6.51
C SER A 37 26.28 -16.92 -6.26
N LYS A 38 26.35 -17.72 -7.32
CA LYS A 38 26.77 -19.13 -7.22
C LYS A 38 28.21 -19.29 -6.73
N LYS A 39 29.15 -18.50 -7.32
CA LYS A 39 30.58 -18.54 -6.97
C LYS A 39 30.80 -18.26 -5.48
N ASN A 40 30.07 -17.31 -4.92
CA ASN A 40 30.24 -16.87 -3.53
C ASN A 40 29.27 -17.56 -2.56
N ASN A 41 28.48 -18.54 -3.02
CA ASN A 41 27.47 -19.25 -2.23
C ASN A 41 26.50 -18.30 -1.48
N VAL A 42 26.06 -17.21 -2.15
CA VAL A 42 25.09 -16.24 -1.64
C VAL A 42 23.81 -16.29 -2.49
N GLN A 43 22.73 -15.72 -1.97
CA GLN A 43 21.43 -15.73 -2.65
C GLN A 43 21.09 -14.34 -3.17
N ILE A 44 20.36 -14.28 -4.29
CA ILE A 44 19.67 -13.10 -4.76
C ILE A 44 18.16 -13.37 -4.63
N HIS A 45 17.47 -12.53 -3.88
CA HIS A 45 16.02 -12.60 -3.71
C HIS A 45 15.35 -11.39 -4.38
N ASP A 46 14.71 -11.63 -5.53
CA ASP A 46 13.95 -10.62 -6.24
C ASP A 46 12.51 -10.60 -5.70
N ILE A 47 12.18 -9.61 -4.85
CA ILE A 47 10.86 -9.51 -4.19
C ILE A 47 9.74 -9.35 -5.22
N ARG A 48 10.00 -8.60 -6.32
CA ARG A 48 9.03 -8.36 -7.39
C ARG A 48 8.83 -9.55 -8.32
N LYS A 49 9.59 -10.63 -8.13
CA LYS A 49 9.38 -11.85 -8.90
C LYS A 49 8.05 -12.47 -8.48
N ILE A 50 7.11 -12.47 -9.42
CA ILE A 50 5.81 -13.11 -9.21
C ILE A 50 5.95 -14.62 -9.06
N ARG A 51 5.02 -15.23 -8.36
CA ARG A 51 4.89 -16.68 -8.29
C ARG A 51 4.63 -17.26 -9.69
N PRO A 52 4.97 -18.53 -9.93
CA PRO A 52 4.60 -19.21 -11.18
C PRO A 52 3.09 -19.02 -11.48
N ARG A 53 2.76 -18.89 -12.77
CA ARG A 53 1.38 -18.59 -13.20
C ARG A 53 0.37 -19.62 -12.70
N GLU A 54 0.77 -20.87 -12.64
CA GLU A 54 -0.01 -22.01 -12.12
C GLU A 54 -0.34 -21.90 -10.62
N ASP A 55 0.46 -21.11 -9.87
CA ASP A 55 0.26 -20.87 -8.44
C ASP A 55 -0.54 -19.61 -8.16
N LEU A 56 -0.80 -18.77 -9.18
CA LEU A 56 -1.59 -17.56 -9.02
C LEU A 56 -3.08 -17.88 -8.88
N SER A 57 -3.75 -17.10 -8.06
CA SER A 57 -5.16 -17.30 -7.76
C SER A 57 -6.05 -16.36 -8.58
N PHE A 58 -7.12 -16.88 -9.17
CA PHE A 58 -8.25 -16.05 -9.59
C PHE A 58 -9.13 -15.72 -8.40
N TRP A 59 -9.85 -14.60 -8.48
CA TRP A 59 -10.85 -14.25 -7.47
C TRP A 59 -11.93 -15.32 -7.39
N SER A 60 -12.28 -15.74 -6.19
CA SER A 60 -13.14 -16.90 -5.94
C SER A 60 -14.32 -16.63 -5.01
N GLY A 61 -14.47 -15.40 -4.52
CA GLY A 61 -15.53 -15.01 -3.58
C GLY A 61 -15.31 -15.48 -2.14
N LYS A 62 -14.18 -16.11 -1.83
CA LYS A 62 -13.85 -16.54 -0.45
C LYS A 62 -13.74 -15.39 0.53
N ILE A 63 -13.58 -14.18 0.03
CA ILE A 63 -13.56 -12.95 0.84
C ILE A 63 -14.83 -12.80 1.70
N SER A 64 -15.98 -13.32 1.24
CA SER A 64 -17.24 -13.27 1.96
C SER A 64 -17.23 -14.04 3.30
N ALA A 65 -16.30 -14.97 3.47
CA ALA A 65 -16.12 -15.73 4.71
C ALA A 65 -15.27 -14.99 5.74
N VAL A 66 -14.59 -13.91 5.36
CA VAL A 66 -13.73 -13.10 6.24
C VAL A 66 -14.58 -12.21 7.13
N LYS A 67 -14.54 -12.44 8.44
CA LYS A 67 -15.33 -11.69 9.43
C LYS A 67 -14.61 -10.46 9.97
N SER A 68 -13.29 -10.38 9.81
CA SER A 68 -12.50 -9.21 10.19
C SER A 68 -13.04 -7.93 9.53
N THR A 69 -13.02 -6.83 10.25
CA THR A 69 -13.23 -5.51 9.65
C THR A 69 -12.06 -5.20 8.71
N LYS A 70 -12.35 -4.88 7.45
CA LYS A 70 -11.37 -4.65 6.39
C LYS A 70 -11.30 -3.17 6.06
N ILE A 71 -10.16 -2.54 6.30
CA ILE A 71 -9.90 -1.12 6.01
C ILE A 71 -8.80 -1.02 4.97
N VAL A 72 -8.99 -0.22 3.94
CA VAL A 72 -7.94 0.08 2.97
C VAL A 72 -7.44 1.52 3.11
N VAL A 73 -6.12 1.70 3.03
CA VAL A 73 -5.50 3.03 2.91
C VAL A 73 -5.24 3.32 1.45
N MET A 74 -6.19 3.96 0.80
CA MET A 74 -6.07 4.43 -0.59
C MET A 74 -5.41 5.81 -0.66
N GLY A 75 -5.12 6.30 -1.84
CA GLY A 75 -4.54 7.63 -2.01
C GLY A 75 -4.98 8.29 -3.30
N THR A 76 -4.83 9.60 -3.35
CA THR A 76 -5.07 10.39 -4.56
C THR A 76 -3.90 10.32 -5.54
N ASP A 77 -2.77 9.71 -5.15
CA ASP A 77 -1.58 9.51 -5.99
C ASP A 77 -0.58 8.52 -5.37
N CYS A 78 0.52 8.24 -6.08
CA CYS A 78 1.71 7.52 -5.59
C CYS A 78 2.48 8.34 -4.54
N GLY A 79 3.33 7.68 -3.73
CA GLY A 79 4.29 8.35 -2.85
C GLY A 79 3.69 9.23 -1.75
N LEU A 80 2.41 9.10 -1.40
CA LEU A 80 1.72 9.90 -0.39
C LEU A 80 1.86 9.38 1.05
N GLY A 81 2.41 8.17 1.23
CA GLY A 81 2.58 7.58 2.56
C GLY A 81 1.53 6.55 2.96
N LYS A 82 0.76 5.99 2.02
CA LYS A 82 -0.27 4.97 2.27
C LYS A 82 0.22 3.82 3.16
N ARG A 83 1.36 3.21 2.83
CA ARG A 83 1.97 2.14 3.63
C ARG A 83 2.32 2.60 5.04
N THR A 84 2.92 3.79 5.18
CA THR A 84 3.28 4.35 6.49
C THR A 84 2.05 4.53 7.36
N THR A 85 0.99 5.13 6.81
CA THR A 85 -0.29 5.29 7.51
C THR A 85 -0.91 3.93 7.87
N ALA A 86 -0.92 2.96 6.94
CA ALA A 86 -1.44 1.62 7.21
C ALA A 86 -0.69 0.95 8.39
N LYS A 87 0.64 0.98 8.36
CA LYS A 87 1.47 0.45 9.46
C LYS A 87 1.18 1.15 10.79
N MET A 88 1.15 2.48 10.80
CA MET A 88 0.87 3.25 12.02
C MET A 88 -0.51 2.91 12.60
N VAL A 89 -1.51 2.71 11.73
CA VAL A 89 -2.87 2.32 12.13
C VAL A 89 -2.85 0.93 12.78
N VAL A 90 -2.19 -0.05 12.17
CA VAL A 90 -2.07 -1.41 12.74
C VAL A 90 -1.36 -1.36 14.09
N ASP A 91 -0.24 -0.64 14.18
CA ASP A 91 0.50 -0.48 15.44
C ASP A 91 -0.37 0.16 16.54
N ALA A 92 -1.14 1.19 16.18
CA ALA A 92 -2.02 1.88 17.13
C ALA A 92 -3.19 1.00 17.58
N LEU A 93 -3.79 0.22 16.69
CA LEU A 93 -4.86 -0.74 17.01
C LEU A 93 -4.34 -1.83 17.94
N ASN A 94 -3.18 -2.41 17.66
CA ASN A 94 -2.57 -3.44 18.51
C ASN A 94 -2.23 -2.89 19.90
N LYS A 95 -1.70 -1.66 20.01
CA LYS A 95 -1.48 -0.98 21.30
C LYS A 95 -2.77 -0.76 22.10
N LYS A 96 -3.92 -0.67 21.41
CA LYS A 96 -5.25 -0.51 22.03
C LYS A 96 -5.97 -1.84 22.30
N GLY A 97 -5.26 -2.97 22.17
CA GLY A 97 -5.78 -4.31 22.44
C GLY A 97 -6.67 -4.90 21.34
N CYS A 98 -6.68 -4.30 20.13
CA CYS A 98 -7.30 -4.92 18.97
C CYS A 98 -6.27 -5.78 18.25
N LYS A 99 -6.63 -7.00 17.88
CA LYS A 99 -5.77 -7.85 17.06
C LYS A 99 -5.85 -7.37 15.61
N ALA A 100 -4.87 -6.60 15.16
CA ALA A 100 -4.83 -6.05 13.82
C ALA A 100 -3.62 -6.57 13.03
N ASP A 101 -3.78 -6.80 11.73
CA ASP A 101 -2.70 -7.19 10.82
C ASP A 101 -2.77 -6.40 9.52
N MET A 102 -1.67 -6.36 8.77
CA MET A 102 -1.55 -5.62 7.52
C MET A 102 -1.41 -6.55 6.32
N ILE A 103 -2.11 -6.23 5.26
CA ILE A 103 -1.86 -6.81 3.94
C ILE A 103 -1.00 -5.82 3.16
N TYR A 104 0.25 -6.20 2.89
CA TYR A 104 1.12 -5.41 2.03
C TYR A 104 0.83 -5.66 0.56
N THR A 105 1.04 -4.65 -0.27
CA THR A 105 0.85 -4.74 -1.73
C THR A 105 2.07 -4.24 -2.51
N GLY A 106 3.15 -3.96 -1.81
CA GLY A 106 4.42 -3.51 -2.39
C GLY A 106 5.64 -4.16 -1.73
N GLN A 107 6.77 -4.12 -2.43
CA GLN A 107 8.02 -4.73 -1.99
C GLN A 107 8.50 -4.23 -0.63
N THR A 108 8.21 -2.98 -0.28
CA THR A 108 8.67 -2.42 0.99
C THR A 108 7.88 -2.96 2.18
N GLY A 109 6.60 -3.32 1.99
CA GLY A 109 5.82 -4.01 3.03
C GLY A 109 6.42 -5.37 3.35
N TRP A 110 6.81 -6.14 2.32
CA TRP A 110 7.54 -7.38 2.49
C TRP A 110 8.86 -7.19 3.25
N MET A 111 9.67 -6.18 2.86
CA MET A 111 10.93 -5.86 3.54
C MET A 111 10.75 -5.42 5.01
N GLN A 112 9.57 -4.94 5.38
CA GLN A 112 9.24 -4.61 6.76
C GLN A 112 8.79 -5.81 7.60
N GLY A 113 8.78 -7.02 7.02
CA GLY A 113 8.48 -8.26 7.73
C GLY A 113 6.99 -8.56 7.88
N TRP A 114 6.13 -7.99 7.02
CA TRP A 114 4.73 -8.38 7.00
C TRP A 114 4.55 -9.74 6.32
N ASP A 115 3.74 -10.61 6.91
CA ASP A 115 3.60 -12.01 6.48
C ASP A 115 2.67 -12.17 5.28
N TYR A 116 1.64 -11.31 5.16
CA TYR A 116 0.57 -11.46 4.18
C TYR A 116 0.58 -10.33 3.16
N GLY A 117 0.58 -10.70 1.90
CA GLY A 117 0.53 -9.75 0.81
C GLY A 117 1.07 -10.30 -0.49
N PHE A 118 1.37 -9.40 -1.40
CA PHE A 118 1.98 -9.66 -2.70
C PHE A 118 2.48 -8.34 -3.30
N VAL A 119 3.23 -8.40 -4.40
CA VAL A 119 3.67 -7.18 -5.09
C VAL A 119 2.71 -6.90 -6.24
N PHE A 120 1.83 -5.92 -6.03
CA PHE A 120 0.72 -5.57 -6.90
C PHE A 120 1.18 -5.21 -8.32
N ASP A 121 2.14 -4.30 -8.44
CA ASP A 121 2.63 -3.76 -9.71
C ASP A 121 3.44 -4.76 -10.56
N SER A 122 3.76 -5.91 -10.01
CA SER A 122 4.40 -7.02 -10.74
C SER A 122 3.44 -8.15 -11.08
N THR A 123 2.22 -8.11 -10.53
CA THR A 123 1.24 -9.18 -10.72
C THR A 123 0.49 -9.00 -12.04
N VAL A 124 0.31 -10.09 -12.78
CA VAL A 124 -0.49 -10.10 -14.01
C VAL A 124 -1.94 -9.70 -13.69
N ASN A 125 -2.49 -8.77 -14.48
CA ASN A 125 -3.78 -8.11 -14.21
C ASN A 125 -4.92 -9.08 -13.88
N ASP A 126 -5.05 -10.19 -14.61
CA ASP A 126 -6.10 -11.19 -14.41
C ASP A 126 -6.09 -11.83 -13.01
N PHE A 127 -4.95 -11.79 -12.33
CA PHE A 127 -4.76 -12.43 -11.02
C PHE A 127 -4.73 -11.43 -9.86
N VAL A 128 -4.67 -10.12 -10.12
CA VAL A 128 -4.56 -9.11 -9.05
C VAL A 128 -5.66 -9.25 -8.01
N SER A 129 -6.92 -9.32 -8.43
CA SER A 129 -8.07 -9.50 -7.53
C SER A 129 -8.00 -10.82 -6.74
N GLY A 130 -7.54 -11.89 -7.37
CA GLY A 130 -7.41 -13.20 -6.72
C GLY A 130 -6.25 -13.26 -5.73
N GLU A 131 -5.10 -12.67 -6.05
CA GLU A 131 -3.95 -12.59 -5.15
C GLU A 131 -4.25 -11.71 -3.93
N LEU A 132 -5.00 -10.64 -4.13
CA LEU A 132 -5.47 -9.77 -3.05
C LEU A 132 -6.44 -10.52 -2.11
N GLU A 133 -7.43 -11.22 -2.68
CA GLU A 133 -8.33 -12.09 -1.92
C GLU A 133 -7.54 -13.18 -1.16
N ARG A 134 -6.60 -13.84 -1.82
CA ARG A 134 -5.74 -14.87 -1.22
C ARG A 134 -5.01 -14.33 0.00
N ALA A 135 -4.37 -13.16 -0.11
CA ALA A 135 -3.63 -12.57 0.98
C ALA A 135 -4.51 -12.27 2.20
N VAL A 136 -5.70 -11.68 1.97
CA VAL A 136 -6.67 -11.37 3.04
C VAL A 136 -7.21 -12.64 3.68
N VAL A 137 -7.60 -13.63 2.87
CA VAL A 137 -8.14 -14.90 3.36
C VAL A 137 -7.10 -15.72 4.12
N SER A 138 -5.84 -15.73 3.67
CA SER A 138 -4.75 -16.41 4.39
C SER A 138 -4.49 -15.76 5.76
N CYS A 139 -4.39 -14.44 5.81
CA CYS A 139 -4.27 -13.69 7.05
C CYS A 139 -5.41 -14.03 8.03
N TYR A 140 -6.64 -14.02 7.53
CA TYR A 140 -7.80 -14.34 8.36
C TYR A 140 -7.77 -15.77 8.89
N LYS A 141 -7.45 -16.77 8.04
CA LYS A 141 -7.42 -18.18 8.43
C LYS A 141 -6.33 -18.49 9.45
N GLU A 142 -5.17 -17.88 9.31
CA GLU A 142 -4.00 -18.20 10.14
C GLU A 142 -3.95 -17.41 11.43
N LYS A 143 -4.34 -16.13 11.39
CA LYS A 143 -4.24 -15.23 12.55
C LYS A 143 -5.59 -14.83 13.14
N ALA A 144 -6.69 -14.92 12.39
CA ALA A 144 -8.02 -14.46 12.79
C ALA A 144 -7.97 -13.07 13.46
N PRO A 145 -7.45 -12.03 12.77
CA PRO A 145 -7.41 -10.69 13.35
C PRO A 145 -8.82 -10.09 13.44
N ASP A 146 -9.02 -9.17 14.38
CA ASP A 146 -10.24 -8.37 14.46
C ASP A 146 -10.35 -7.42 13.26
N ILE A 147 -9.20 -6.85 12.87
CA ILE A 147 -9.10 -5.80 11.84
C ILE A 147 -7.96 -6.16 10.89
N ILE A 148 -8.24 -6.06 9.59
CA ILE A 148 -7.24 -6.16 8.53
C ILE A 148 -7.10 -4.80 7.87
N VAL A 149 -5.89 -4.25 7.85
CA VAL A 149 -5.58 -3.00 7.16
C VAL A 149 -4.84 -3.31 5.87
N ILE A 150 -5.34 -2.85 4.74
CA ILE A 150 -4.79 -3.14 3.42
C ILE A 150 -4.02 -1.92 2.92
N GLU A 151 -2.78 -2.12 2.50
CA GLU A 151 -1.99 -1.11 1.79
C GLU A 151 -2.56 -0.91 0.39
N GLY A 152 -3.03 0.29 0.06
CA GLY A 152 -3.44 0.66 -1.29
C GLY A 152 -2.25 1.03 -2.18
N GLN A 153 -2.47 0.99 -3.48
CA GLN A 153 -1.50 1.37 -4.50
C GLN A 153 -1.93 2.66 -5.21
N ALA A 154 -1.08 3.26 -6.03
CA ALA A 154 -1.29 4.47 -6.85
C ALA A 154 -2.57 5.27 -6.50
N SER A 155 -3.51 5.40 -7.43
CA SER A 155 -4.85 5.94 -7.22
C SER A 155 -5.82 5.46 -8.30
N LEU A 156 -7.12 5.61 -8.06
CA LEU A 156 -8.17 5.20 -9.00
C LEU A 156 -8.04 5.88 -10.37
N ARG A 157 -7.49 7.10 -10.43
CA ARG A 157 -7.42 7.92 -11.64
C ARG A 157 -5.99 8.29 -12.06
N ASN A 158 -4.95 7.64 -11.51
CA ASN A 158 -3.59 7.89 -11.97
C ASN A 158 -3.43 7.38 -13.40
N PRO A 159 -3.05 8.25 -14.36
CA PRO A 159 -3.00 7.88 -15.78
C PRO A 159 -1.93 6.84 -16.12
N SER A 160 -0.89 6.72 -15.31
CA SER A 160 0.18 5.75 -15.52
C SER A 160 -0.12 4.36 -14.98
N GLY A 161 -1.13 4.22 -14.14
CA GLY A 161 -1.51 2.94 -13.53
C GLY A 161 -2.73 3.11 -12.63
N PRO A 162 -3.94 3.26 -13.23
CA PRO A 162 -5.16 3.36 -12.43
C PRO A 162 -5.36 2.04 -11.69
N CYS A 163 -5.55 2.13 -10.38
CA CYS A 163 -5.81 0.98 -9.52
C CYS A 163 -6.59 1.41 -8.27
N GLY A 164 -7.27 0.48 -7.66
CA GLY A 164 -8.04 0.75 -6.46
C GLY A 164 -9.41 0.09 -6.44
N GLY A 165 -10.01 -0.13 -7.61
CA GLY A 165 -11.28 -0.86 -7.74
C GLY A 165 -11.19 -2.25 -7.13
N GLU A 166 -10.06 -2.92 -7.27
CA GLU A 166 -9.78 -4.25 -6.71
C GLU A 166 -9.86 -4.25 -5.18
N PHE A 167 -9.35 -3.20 -4.52
CA PHE A 167 -9.45 -3.08 -3.07
C PHE A 167 -10.90 -2.89 -2.63
N LEU A 168 -11.63 -2.04 -3.34
CA LEU A 168 -13.01 -1.69 -3.00
C LEU A 168 -13.96 -2.87 -3.21
N ILE A 169 -13.85 -3.55 -4.35
CA ILE A 169 -14.80 -4.58 -4.78
C ILE A 169 -14.31 -5.98 -4.39
N SER A 170 -13.10 -6.37 -4.79
CA SER A 170 -12.63 -7.76 -4.64
C SER A 170 -12.30 -8.11 -3.19
N CYS A 171 -11.87 -7.13 -2.37
CA CYS A 171 -11.69 -7.31 -0.93
C CYS A 171 -12.93 -7.00 -0.11
N ASP A 172 -13.97 -6.42 -0.70
CA ASP A 172 -15.17 -6.03 0.01
C ASP A 172 -14.86 -5.26 1.31
N VAL A 173 -14.11 -4.16 1.18
CA VAL A 173 -13.66 -3.37 2.34
C VAL A 173 -14.83 -2.68 3.03
N ASP A 174 -14.73 -2.49 4.35
CA ASP A 174 -15.73 -1.86 5.19
C ASP A 174 -15.53 -0.34 5.30
N GLY A 175 -14.32 0.15 5.00
CA GLY A 175 -14.02 1.58 5.02
C GLY A 175 -12.71 1.92 4.32
N VAL A 176 -12.61 3.16 3.88
CA VAL A 176 -11.46 3.71 3.16
C VAL A 176 -10.86 4.87 3.94
N ILE A 177 -9.56 4.82 4.20
CA ILE A 177 -8.76 5.99 4.58
C ILE A 177 -8.18 6.54 3.30
N LEU A 178 -8.47 7.80 2.97
CA LEU A 178 -7.97 8.41 1.76
C LEU A 178 -6.76 9.32 2.07
N GLN A 179 -5.58 8.90 1.64
CA GLN A 179 -4.34 9.65 1.77
C GLN A 179 -4.24 10.72 0.68
N HIS A 180 -3.99 11.97 1.07
CA HIS A 180 -3.96 13.11 0.14
C HIS A 180 -2.79 14.05 0.46
N SER A 181 -2.29 14.76 -0.57
CA SER A 181 -1.32 15.85 -0.42
C SER A 181 -1.89 17.15 -0.98
N PRO A 182 -2.34 18.09 -0.15
CA PRO A 182 -2.95 19.33 -0.61
C PRO A 182 -2.05 20.22 -1.48
N LYS A 183 -0.72 20.12 -1.30
CA LYS A 183 0.26 20.89 -2.11
C LYS A 183 0.63 20.24 -3.44
N ARG A 184 0.22 18.99 -3.67
CA ARG A 184 0.51 18.29 -4.92
C ARG A 184 -0.56 18.62 -5.96
N LYS A 185 -0.15 19.29 -7.03
CA LYS A 185 -1.05 19.69 -8.12
C LYS A 185 -1.11 18.67 -9.25
N TYR A 186 0.02 18.03 -9.53
CA TYR A 186 0.18 17.06 -10.61
C TYR A 186 0.48 15.68 -10.04
N TYR A 187 0.17 14.64 -10.80
CA TYR A 187 0.60 13.30 -10.46
C TYR A 187 2.13 13.20 -10.44
N ASP A 188 2.65 12.44 -9.48
CA ASP A 188 4.09 12.27 -9.24
C ASP A 188 4.80 11.72 -10.46
N GLY A 189 5.84 12.44 -10.92
CA GLY A 189 6.60 12.11 -12.15
C GLY A 189 5.92 12.54 -13.46
N TRP A 190 4.70 13.10 -13.42
CA TRP A 190 3.95 13.50 -14.62
C TRP A 190 3.71 15.01 -14.72
N GLU A 191 4.47 15.82 -13.96
CA GLU A 191 4.43 17.27 -13.99
C GLU A 191 4.76 17.82 -15.38
N HIS A 192 5.70 17.19 -16.06
CA HIS A 192 6.19 17.60 -17.38
C HIS A 192 5.16 17.51 -18.50
N VAL A 193 4.14 16.66 -18.33
CA VAL A 193 2.99 16.55 -19.27
C VAL A 193 1.75 17.26 -18.76
N GLY A 194 1.83 17.90 -17.58
CA GLY A 194 0.71 18.64 -16.99
C GLY A 194 -0.43 17.76 -16.49
N ALA A 195 -0.18 16.50 -16.12
CA ALA A 195 -1.20 15.58 -15.63
C ALA A 195 -1.70 15.99 -14.24
N LEU A 196 -2.82 16.72 -14.21
CA LEU A 196 -3.43 17.27 -13.00
C LEU A 196 -4.06 16.17 -12.15
N MET A 197 -3.79 16.22 -10.83
CA MET A 197 -4.55 15.43 -9.87
C MET A 197 -5.97 15.97 -9.75
N PRO A 198 -6.97 15.09 -9.64
CA PRO A 198 -8.34 15.50 -9.37
C PRO A 198 -8.49 16.05 -7.95
N SER A 199 -9.56 16.80 -7.71
CA SER A 199 -9.88 17.31 -6.37
C SER A 199 -10.19 16.16 -5.42
N ILE A 200 -9.90 16.35 -4.13
CA ILE A 200 -10.18 15.34 -3.10
C ILE A 200 -11.68 15.03 -3.00
N ASP A 201 -12.54 16.04 -3.18
CA ASP A 201 -14.00 15.85 -3.18
C ASP A 201 -14.44 14.87 -4.25
N SER A 202 -13.87 14.96 -5.45
CA SER A 202 -14.19 14.06 -6.56
C SER A 202 -13.60 12.65 -6.36
N GLU A 203 -12.51 12.49 -5.61
CA GLU A 203 -11.99 11.16 -5.23
C GLU A 203 -12.91 10.51 -4.18
N VAL A 204 -13.40 11.28 -3.20
CA VAL A 204 -14.37 10.80 -2.22
C VAL A 204 -15.64 10.34 -2.93
N ALA A 205 -16.20 11.18 -3.81
CA ALA A 205 -17.39 10.84 -4.60
C ALA A 205 -17.19 9.57 -5.45
N LEU A 206 -15.99 9.38 -6.00
CA LEU A 206 -15.66 8.18 -6.78
C LEU A 206 -15.65 6.92 -5.89
N VAL A 207 -15.09 6.98 -4.69
CA VAL A 207 -15.13 5.86 -3.74
C VAL A 207 -16.58 5.53 -3.36
N GLU A 208 -17.42 6.56 -3.14
CA GLU A 208 -18.84 6.40 -2.86
C GLU A 208 -19.59 5.76 -4.03
N ALA A 209 -19.24 6.11 -5.28
CA ALA A 209 -19.80 5.49 -6.47
C ALA A 209 -19.49 3.99 -6.59
N TYR A 210 -18.40 3.51 -5.96
CA TYR A 210 -18.13 2.08 -5.77
C TYR A 210 -18.95 1.44 -4.64
N GLY A 211 -19.84 2.20 -3.99
CA GLY A 211 -20.63 1.70 -2.86
C GLY A 211 -19.83 1.56 -1.55
N LYS A 212 -18.70 2.27 -1.42
CA LYS A 212 -17.85 2.25 -0.25
C LYS A 212 -17.74 3.64 0.38
N SER A 213 -17.42 3.70 1.68
CA SER A 213 -17.34 4.97 2.39
C SER A 213 -15.92 5.36 2.73
N VAL A 214 -15.57 6.63 2.50
CA VAL A 214 -14.36 7.22 3.05
C VAL A 214 -14.64 7.55 4.52
N ILE A 215 -13.91 6.91 5.44
CA ILE A 215 -14.10 7.08 6.89
C ILE A 215 -13.21 8.17 7.48
N ALA A 216 -12.12 8.50 6.80
CA ALA A 216 -11.19 9.55 7.21
C ALA A 216 -10.29 9.96 6.04
N ILE A 217 -9.78 11.19 6.14
CA ILE A 217 -8.71 11.70 5.29
C ILE A 217 -7.40 11.68 6.09
N ALA A 218 -6.32 11.21 5.47
CA ALA A 218 -4.96 11.31 6.01
C ALA A 218 -4.13 12.24 5.11
N LEU A 219 -3.53 13.28 5.67
CA LEU A 219 -2.75 14.24 4.88
C LEU A 219 -1.26 13.92 4.90
N SER A 220 -0.67 13.97 3.71
CA SER A 220 0.77 14.07 3.55
C SER A 220 1.17 15.55 3.65
N THR A 221 2.00 15.85 4.61
CA THR A 221 2.39 17.23 4.99
C THR A 221 3.73 17.68 4.38
N PHE A 222 4.25 16.88 3.44
CA PHE A 222 5.52 17.15 2.78
C PHE A 222 5.57 18.56 2.18
N LYS A 223 6.60 19.33 2.55
CA LYS A 223 6.81 20.75 2.18
C LYS A 223 5.73 21.71 2.70
N MET A 224 5.09 21.40 3.82
CA MET A 224 4.14 22.29 4.49
C MET A 224 4.74 22.87 5.77
N THR A 225 4.41 24.12 6.05
CA THR A 225 4.57 24.71 7.37
C THR A 225 3.45 24.24 8.30
N GLU A 226 3.64 24.32 9.60
CA GLU A 226 2.62 23.95 10.60
C GLU A 226 1.30 24.70 10.38
N LYS A 227 1.37 26.00 10.08
CA LYS A 227 0.20 26.81 9.76
C LYS A 227 -0.58 26.25 8.55
N GLU A 228 0.12 25.93 7.45
CA GLU A 228 -0.51 25.37 6.26
C GLU A 228 -1.14 24.00 6.54
N MET A 229 -0.49 23.16 7.35
CA MET A 229 -1.05 21.85 7.75
C MET A 229 -2.39 22.03 8.46
N LEU A 230 -2.48 22.92 9.44
CA LEU A 230 -3.70 23.17 10.20
C LEU A 230 -4.78 23.84 9.34
N GLU A 231 -4.42 24.76 8.45
CA GLU A 231 -5.34 25.37 7.49
C GLU A 231 -5.96 24.33 6.56
N HIS A 232 -5.14 23.51 5.90
CA HIS A 232 -5.64 22.44 5.01
C HIS A 232 -6.48 21.41 5.75
N LYS A 233 -6.05 20.99 6.95
CA LYS A 233 -6.83 20.09 7.81
C LYS A 233 -8.22 20.65 8.08
N SER A 234 -8.31 21.92 8.49
CA SER A 234 -9.57 22.60 8.79
C SER A 234 -10.46 22.75 7.54
N LEU A 235 -9.88 23.18 6.42
CA LEU A 235 -10.61 23.38 5.16
C LEU A 235 -11.22 22.08 4.65
N ILE A 236 -10.41 21.03 4.56
CA ILE A 236 -10.83 19.72 4.05
C ILE A 236 -11.88 19.09 4.99
N SER A 237 -11.66 19.17 6.31
CA SER A 237 -12.62 18.62 7.26
C SER A 237 -13.99 19.32 7.19
N LYS A 238 -14.01 20.65 6.99
CA LYS A 238 -15.26 21.42 6.81
C LYS A 238 -15.97 21.11 5.49
N SER A 239 -15.19 21.02 4.40
CA SER A 239 -15.72 20.75 3.07
C SER A 239 -16.34 19.36 2.98
N LEU A 240 -15.60 18.35 3.39
CA LEU A 240 -16.01 16.95 3.26
C LEU A 240 -16.87 16.44 4.42
N LYS A 241 -16.90 17.16 5.56
CA LYS A 241 -17.51 16.71 6.82
C LYS A 241 -16.94 15.38 7.30
N LEU A 242 -15.68 15.13 7.00
CA LEU A 242 -14.92 13.93 7.38
C LEU A 242 -13.81 14.29 8.39
N PRO A 243 -13.44 13.37 9.29
CA PRO A 243 -12.28 13.55 10.14
C PRO A 243 -11.01 13.55 9.30
N VAL A 244 -10.10 14.49 9.61
CA VAL A 244 -8.83 14.66 8.91
C VAL A 244 -7.69 14.52 9.90
N PHE A 245 -6.70 13.70 9.56
CA PHE A 245 -5.54 13.39 10.39
C PHE A 245 -4.24 13.79 9.71
N LEU A 246 -3.24 14.13 10.52
CA LEU A 246 -1.85 14.36 10.13
C LEU A 246 -1.01 13.22 10.73
N PRO A 247 -0.90 12.06 10.05
CA PRO A 247 -0.35 10.84 10.65
C PRO A 247 1.05 11.00 11.24
N LEU A 248 1.94 11.74 10.59
CA LEU A 248 3.33 11.91 11.02
C LEU A 248 3.47 12.91 12.17
N GLU A 249 2.62 13.92 12.25
CA GLU A 249 2.68 15.01 13.23
C GLU A 249 1.88 14.71 14.49
N GLU A 250 0.64 14.23 14.33
CA GLU A 250 -0.31 14.01 15.42
C GLU A 250 -0.45 12.52 15.78
N GLY A 251 0.09 11.64 14.95
CA GLY A 251 -0.17 10.21 15.03
C GLY A 251 -1.57 9.82 14.55
N VAL A 252 -1.91 8.57 14.74
CA VAL A 252 -3.15 7.96 14.23
C VAL A 252 -4.08 7.44 15.35
N GLY A 253 -3.89 7.93 16.59
CA GLY A 253 -4.66 7.45 17.75
C GLY A 253 -6.17 7.62 17.61
N GLY A 254 -6.62 8.78 17.12
CA GLY A 254 -8.03 9.07 16.84
C GLY A 254 -8.58 8.26 15.68
N LEU A 255 -7.78 8.05 14.63
CA LEU A 255 -8.14 7.20 13.50
C LEU A 255 -8.33 5.73 13.94
N ALA A 256 -7.44 5.23 14.79
CA ALA A 256 -7.56 3.88 15.37
C ALA A 256 -8.85 3.72 16.19
N GLU A 257 -9.32 4.75 16.93
CA GLU A 257 -10.60 4.70 17.64
C GLU A 257 -11.79 4.59 16.68
N ILE A 258 -11.80 5.35 15.59
CA ILE A 258 -12.84 5.25 14.56
C ILE A 258 -12.90 3.82 14.02
N ILE A 259 -11.75 3.25 13.65
CA ILE A 259 -11.68 1.89 13.09
C ILE A 259 -12.09 0.84 14.13
N LYS A 260 -11.67 1.02 15.39
CA LYS A 260 -12.06 0.12 16.49
C LYS A 260 -13.57 0.10 16.71
N SER A 261 -14.25 1.23 16.56
CA SER A 261 -15.71 1.30 16.67
C SER A 261 -16.45 0.59 15.54
N MET A 262 -15.77 0.29 14.41
CA MET A 262 -16.32 -0.45 13.27
C MET A 262 -16.13 -1.97 13.39
N LYS A 263 -15.47 -2.46 14.45
CA LYS A 263 -15.22 -3.88 14.66
C LYS A 263 -16.55 -4.66 14.63
N LYS A 264 -16.58 -5.71 13.79
CA LYS A 264 -17.72 -6.63 13.64
C LYS A 264 -17.83 -7.63 14.79
#